data_fb51644aee1d758d47a01339727ec8fa
#
_entry.id   fb51644aee1d758d47a01339727ec8fa
#
_cell.length_a   1.000
_cell.length_b   1.000
_cell.length_c   1.000
_cell.angle_alpha   90.00
_cell.angle_beta   90.00
_cell.angle_gamma   90.00
#
_symmetry.space_group_name_H-M   'P 1'
#
loop_
_entity.id
_entity.type
_entity.pdbx_description
1 polymer ?
#
loop_
_entity_poly.entity_id
_entity_poly.type
_entity_poly.pdbx_seq_one_letter_code
_entity_poly.pdbx_strand_id
1 'polypeptide(L)'
;MIRPGNYVVNLLFILFVGCTSPEVKIPENILTQEKMMPILVDIHVIEGARNGSIMLGDTNGIEDYYAKVYEKYGITEDQFKSSFAFYSDNPTVFIPIYEEVLDSLKANGALLAKKGIEIEHED
;
A
#
# COMPACT_ATOMS: atom_id res chain seq x y z
N MET A 1 -26.95 -44.29 30.73
CA MET A 1 -26.45 -43.16 31.52
C MET A 1 -25.54 -42.32 30.66
N ILE A 2 -26.00 -41.15 30.25
CA ILE A 2 -25.24 -40.22 29.39
C ILE A 2 -24.33 -39.41 30.33
N ARG A 3 -23.00 -39.57 30.22
CA ARG A 3 -22.03 -38.82 31.03
C ARG A 3 -22.01 -37.37 30.61
N PRO A 4 -22.21 -36.42 31.54
CA PRO A 4 -22.31 -34.99 31.19
C PRO A 4 -21.01 -34.35 30.63
N GLY A 5 -19.89 -35.06 30.77
CA GLY A 5 -18.58 -34.57 30.34
C GLY A 5 -18.39 -34.46 28.81
N ASN A 6 -19.13 -35.26 28.02
CA ASN A 6 -18.95 -35.28 26.56
C ASN A 6 -19.63 -34.11 25.82
N TYR A 7 -20.63 -33.49 26.41
CA TYR A 7 -21.36 -32.38 25.80
C TYR A 7 -20.57 -31.05 25.89
N VAL A 8 -19.80 -30.89 26.98
CA VAL A 8 -18.97 -29.67 27.16
C VAL A 8 -17.81 -29.64 26.15
N VAL A 9 -17.20 -30.81 25.89
CA VAL A 9 -16.11 -30.92 24.89
C VAL A 9 -16.65 -30.71 23.47
N ASN A 10 -17.85 -31.22 23.16
CA ASN A 10 -18.48 -31.05 21.85
C ASN A 10 -19.00 -29.62 21.63
N LEU A 11 -19.46 -28.92 22.67
CA LEU A 11 -19.89 -27.53 22.60
C LEU A 11 -18.71 -26.58 22.38
N LEU A 12 -17.53 -26.90 22.93
CA LEU A 12 -16.31 -26.09 22.76
C LEU A 12 -15.74 -26.18 21.33
N PHE A 13 -16.01 -27.29 20.62
CA PHE A 13 -15.50 -27.49 19.25
C PHE A 13 -16.28 -26.73 18.18
N ILE A 14 -17.51 -26.27 18.48
CA ILE A 14 -18.37 -25.55 17.53
C ILE A 14 -17.99 -24.07 17.45
N LEU A 15 -17.19 -23.53 18.39
CA LEU A 15 -16.82 -22.11 18.43
C LEU A 15 -15.64 -21.74 17.51
N PHE A 16 -15.04 -22.70 16.79
CA PHE A 16 -13.98 -22.47 15.80
C PHE A 16 -14.49 -22.39 14.36
N VAL A 17 -15.76 -22.05 14.12
CA VAL A 17 -16.20 -21.64 12.79
C VAL A 17 -15.61 -20.26 12.53
N GLY A 18 -14.39 -20.24 12.03
CA GLY A 18 -13.65 -19.03 11.70
C GLY A 18 -14.46 -18.16 10.76
N CYS A 19 -14.56 -16.89 11.09
CA CYS A 19 -15.00 -15.84 10.17
C CYS A 19 -14.06 -15.87 8.96
N THR A 20 -14.43 -16.56 7.89
CA THR A 20 -13.84 -16.35 6.58
C THR A 20 -14.36 -15.02 6.09
N SER A 21 -13.50 -14.00 6.11
CA SER A 21 -13.81 -12.74 5.44
C SER A 21 -14.13 -13.03 3.97
N PRO A 22 -15.18 -12.45 3.39
CA PRO A 22 -15.52 -12.67 1.99
C PRO A 22 -14.31 -12.26 1.13
N GLU A 23 -13.87 -13.16 0.25
CA GLU A 23 -12.79 -12.90 -0.69
C GLU A 23 -13.24 -11.79 -1.66
N VAL A 24 -12.54 -10.66 -1.64
CA VAL A 24 -12.80 -9.54 -2.55
C VAL A 24 -12.19 -9.88 -3.91
N LYS A 25 -13.05 -10.08 -4.91
CA LYS A 25 -12.61 -10.28 -6.30
C LYS A 25 -12.21 -8.95 -6.92
N ILE A 26 -10.96 -8.84 -7.36
CA ILE A 26 -10.45 -7.67 -8.06
C ILE A 26 -10.89 -7.77 -9.53
N PRO A 27 -11.66 -6.79 -10.08
CA PRO A 27 -12.04 -6.77 -11.48
C PRO A 27 -10.84 -6.64 -12.42
N GLU A 28 -10.95 -7.14 -13.66
CA GLU A 28 -9.84 -7.14 -14.63
C GLU A 28 -9.35 -5.74 -15.04
N ASN A 29 -10.21 -4.73 -14.97
CA ASN A 29 -9.86 -3.33 -15.27
C ASN A 29 -9.18 -2.62 -14.10
N ILE A 30 -9.09 -3.23 -12.93
CA ILE A 30 -8.44 -2.70 -11.73
C ILE A 30 -7.01 -3.22 -11.65
N LEU A 31 -6.07 -2.37 -11.29
CA LEU A 31 -4.68 -2.76 -11.06
C LEU A 31 -4.58 -3.81 -9.95
N THR A 32 -3.76 -4.83 -10.14
CA THR A 32 -3.51 -5.83 -9.09
C THR A 32 -2.81 -5.21 -7.89
N GLN A 33 -2.84 -5.86 -6.74
CA GLN A 33 -2.18 -5.38 -5.52
C GLN A 33 -0.67 -5.18 -5.75
N GLU A 34 -0.03 -6.14 -6.44
CA GLU A 34 1.40 -6.09 -6.77
C GLU A 34 1.77 -4.89 -7.66
N LYS A 35 0.86 -4.44 -8.52
CA LYS A 35 1.05 -3.24 -9.35
C LYS A 35 0.73 -1.97 -8.58
N MET A 36 -0.29 -1.99 -7.74
CA MET A 36 -0.75 -0.82 -7.00
C MET A 36 0.28 -0.35 -5.96
N MET A 37 0.93 -1.29 -5.28
CA MET A 37 1.88 -1.00 -4.20
C MET A 37 3.04 -0.09 -4.65
N PRO A 38 3.85 -0.44 -5.68
CA PRO A 38 4.98 0.41 -6.07
C PRO A 38 4.55 1.77 -6.66
N ILE A 39 3.37 1.84 -7.28
CA ILE A 39 2.80 3.11 -7.76
C ILE A 39 2.49 4.03 -6.57
N LEU A 40 1.88 3.51 -5.52
CA LEU A 40 1.61 4.28 -4.30
C LEU A 40 2.89 4.73 -3.60
N VAL A 41 3.93 3.90 -3.58
CA VAL A 41 5.25 4.30 -3.04
C VAL A 41 5.78 5.51 -3.81
N ASP A 42 5.81 5.47 -5.14
CA ASP A 42 6.32 6.58 -5.96
C ASP A 42 5.49 7.85 -5.76
N ILE A 43 4.16 7.75 -5.70
CA ILE A 43 3.26 8.88 -5.45
C ILE A 43 3.55 9.51 -4.08
N HIS A 44 3.67 8.71 -3.02
CA HIS A 44 3.97 9.24 -1.68
C HIS A 44 5.37 9.86 -1.57
N VAL A 45 6.36 9.33 -2.30
CA VAL A 45 7.69 9.96 -2.39
C VAL A 45 7.57 11.35 -3.05
N ILE A 46 6.83 11.46 -4.14
CA ILE A 46 6.59 12.73 -4.83
C ILE A 46 5.87 13.72 -3.92
N GLU A 47 4.80 13.29 -3.25
CA GLU A 47 4.05 14.13 -2.31
C GLU A 47 4.93 14.61 -1.14
N GLY A 48 5.72 13.72 -0.58
CA GLY A 48 6.67 14.05 0.51
C GLY A 48 7.78 15.02 0.08
N ALA A 49 8.29 14.88 -1.15
CA ALA A 49 9.35 15.73 -1.68
C ALA A 49 8.84 17.10 -2.20
N ARG A 50 7.55 17.25 -2.43
CA ARG A 50 6.96 18.41 -3.10
C ARG A 50 7.34 19.75 -2.46
N ASN A 51 7.26 19.86 -1.15
CA ASN A 51 7.60 21.10 -0.45
C ASN A 51 9.07 21.49 -0.64
N GLY A 52 9.97 20.51 -0.60
CA GLY A 52 11.40 20.73 -0.84
C GLY A 52 11.68 21.19 -2.26
N SER A 53 11.07 20.58 -3.26
CA SER A 53 11.26 20.93 -4.68
C SER A 53 10.78 22.34 -5.01
N ILE A 54 9.66 22.78 -4.44
CA ILE A 54 9.16 24.16 -4.59
C ILE A 54 10.17 25.17 -3.98
N MET A 55 10.73 24.87 -2.82
CA MET A 55 11.75 25.75 -2.19
C MET A 55 13.03 25.86 -3.03
N LEU A 56 13.34 24.83 -3.85
CA LEU A 56 14.47 24.81 -4.76
C LEU A 56 14.14 25.42 -6.14
N GLY A 57 12.96 26.00 -6.31
CA GLY A 57 12.54 26.70 -7.54
C GLY A 57 11.87 25.83 -8.58
N ASP A 58 11.40 24.63 -8.21
CA ASP A 58 10.60 23.81 -9.12
C ASP A 58 9.22 24.43 -9.34
N THR A 59 8.91 24.70 -10.61
CA THR A 59 7.64 25.31 -11.06
C THR A 59 6.67 24.32 -11.67
N ASN A 60 7.04 23.03 -11.80
CA ASN A 60 6.15 22.01 -12.36
C ASN A 60 4.95 21.76 -11.44
N GLY A 61 3.80 21.44 -12.02
CA GLY A 61 2.63 20.96 -11.27
C GLY A 61 2.86 19.54 -10.72
N ILE A 62 2.15 19.19 -9.65
CA ILE A 62 2.21 17.81 -9.11
C ILE A 62 1.69 16.80 -10.13
N GLU A 63 0.78 17.22 -10.99
CA GLU A 63 0.19 16.46 -12.09
C GLU A 63 1.25 16.00 -13.10
N ASP A 64 2.27 16.82 -13.37
CA ASP A 64 3.39 16.47 -14.26
C ASP A 64 4.20 15.30 -13.69
N TYR A 65 4.37 15.26 -12.39
CA TYR A 65 5.05 14.16 -11.69
C TYR A 65 4.20 12.89 -11.70
N TYR A 66 2.90 12.99 -11.48
CA TYR A 66 2.00 11.85 -11.56
C TYR A 66 1.95 11.27 -12.97
N ALA A 67 1.92 12.12 -14.00
CA ALA A 67 1.98 11.67 -15.39
C ALA A 67 3.23 10.81 -15.68
N LYS A 68 4.38 11.19 -15.12
CA LYS A 68 5.63 10.40 -15.23
C LYS A 68 5.54 9.05 -14.50
N VAL A 69 4.86 9.00 -13.36
CA VAL A 69 4.60 7.73 -12.65
C VAL A 69 3.71 6.83 -13.51
N TYR A 70 2.63 7.36 -14.05
CA TYR A 70 1.74 6.57 -14.92
C TYR A 70 2.46 6.03 -16.16
N GLU A 71 3.28 6.86 -16.80
CA GLU A 71 4.14 6.45 -17.91
C GLU A 71 5.11 5.34 -17.52
N LYS A 72 5.80 5.48 -16.37
CA LYS A 72 6.74 4.48 -15.84
C LYS A 72 6.11 3.10 -15.67
N TYR A 73 4.85 3.06 -15.22
CA TYR A 73 4.13 1.81 -14.97
C TYR A 73 3.25 1.35 -16.14
N GLY A 74 3.21 2.13 -17.24
CA GLY A 74 2.41 1.81 -18.43
C GLY A 74 0.91 1.79 -18.15
N ILE A 75 0.43 2.71 -17.32
CA ILE A 75 -0.97 2.84 -16.93
C ILE A 75 -1.51 4.24 -17.32
N THR A 76 -2.82 4.37 -17.34
CA THR A 76 -3.49 5.65 -17.47
C THR A 76 -3.88 6.23 -16.13
N GLU A 77 -4.07 7.56 -16.09
CA GLU A 77 -4.62 8.24 -14.90
C GLU A 77 -5.98 7.68 -14.49
N ASP A 78 -6.86 7.42 -15.46
CA ASP A 78 -8.20 6.86 -15.21
C ASP A 78 -8.12 5.46 -14.62
N GLN A 79 -7.18 4.64 -15.10
CA GLN A 79 -6.95 3.30 -14.53
C GLN A 79 -6.45 3.37 -13.09
N PHE A 80 -5.54 4.31 -12.80
CA PHE A 80 -5.09 4.53 -11.42
C PHE A 80 -6.24 5.01 -10.53
N LYS A 81 -6.98 6.03 -10.94
CA LYS A 81 -8.11 6.59 -10.17
C LYS A 81 -9.19 5.55 -9.88
N SER A 82 -9.55 4.76 -10.89
CA SER A 82 -10.54 3.68 -10.73
C SER A 82 -10.05 2.60 -9.77
N SER A 83 -8.77 2.25 -9.84
CA SER A 83 -8.15 1.26 -8.95
C SER A 83 -8.06 1.78 -7.52
N PHE A 84 -7.65 3.03 -7.35
CA PHE A 84 -7.58 3.66 -6.04
C PHE A 84 -8.96 3.74 -5.36
N ALA A 85 -9.99 4.13 -6.12
CA ALA A 85 -11.36 4.15 -5.63
C ALA A 85 -11.83 2.75 -5.21
N PHE A 86 -11.60 1.74 -6.05
CA PHE A 86 -11.93 0.34 -5.73
C PHE A 86 -11.30 -0.12 -4.42
N TYR A 87 -9.99 0.10 -4.25
CA TYR A 87 -9.29 -0.28 -3.03
C TYR A 87 -9.76 0.51 -1.81
N SER A 88 -10.03 1.81 -1.97
CA SER A 88 -10.55 2.65 -0.88
C SER A 88 -11.91 2.17 -0.37
N ASP A 89 -12.74 1.64 -1.26
CA ASP A 89 -14.04 1.04 -0.91
C ASP A 89 -13.92 -0.38 -0.31
N ASN A 90 -12.73 -0.99 -0.39
CA ASN A 90 -12.46 -2.34 0.07
C ASN A 90 -11.27 -2.39 1.06
N PRO A 91 -11.42 -1.91 2.30
CA PRO A 91 -10.34 -1.79 3.27
C PRO A 91 -9.60 -3.11 3.57
N THR A 92 -10.30 -4.25 3.50
CA THR A 92 -9.73 -5.57 3.78
C THR A 92 -8.61 -5.97 2.84
N VAL A 93 -8.64 -5.48 1.59
CA VAL A 93 -7.58 -5.68 0.60
C VAL A 93 -6.66 -4.46 0.47
N PHE A 94 -7.09 -3.27 0.90
CA PHE A 94 -6.31 -2.05 0.81
C PHE A 94 -5.30 -1.89 1.95
N ILE A 95 -5.67 -2.28 3.17
CA ILE A 95 -4.80 -2.19 4.35
C ILE A 95 -3.48 -2.94 4.13
N PRO A 96 -3.47 -4.21 3.68
CA PRO A 96 -2.22 -4.92 3.39
C PRO A 96 -1.32 -4.20 2.38
N ILE A 97 -1.89 -3.61 1.32
CA ILE A 97 -1.12 -2.82 0.35
C ILE A 97 -0.43 -1.64 1.04
N TYR A 98 -1.16 -0.90 1.89
CA TYR A 98 -0.59 0.25 2.60
C TYR A 98 0.45 -0.12 3.65
N GLU A 99 0.32 -1.28 4.29
CA GLU A 99 1.36 -1.81 5.18
C GLU A 99 2.68 -2.02 4.42
N GLU A 100 2.63 -2.65 3.25
CA GLU A 100 3.79 -2.82 2.38
C GLU A 100 4.35 -1.48 1.85
N VAL A 101 3.48 -0.53 1.49
CA VAL A 101 3.88 0.84 1.10
C VAL A 101 4.64 1.52 2.23
N LEU A 102 4.11 1.49 3.45
CA LEU A 102 4.75 2.10 4.61
C LEU A 102 6.11 1.47 4.92
N ASP A 103 6.22 0.16 4.83
CA ASP A 103 7.49 -0.54 5.07
C ASP A 103 8.52 -0.20 3.99
N SER A 104 8.10 -0.09 2.72
CA SER A 104 8.96 0.34 1.63
C SER A 104 9.45 1.79 1.81
N LEU A 105 8.57 2.71 2.22
CA LEU A 105 8.93 4.10 2.48
C LEU A 105 9.91 4.24 3.66
N LYS A 106 9.70 3.48 4.74
CA LYS A 106 10.64 3.44 5.88
C LYS A 106 12.02 2.92 5.47
N ALA A 107 12.07 1.83 4.70
CA ALA A 107 13.32 1.27 4.20
C ALA A 107 14.07 2.26 3.31
N ASN A 108 13.39 2.94 2.40
CA ASN A 108 13.97 3.97 1.53
C ASN A 108 14.48 5.17 2.34
N GLY A 109 13.73 5.63 3.33
CA GLY A 109 14.14 6.71 4.23
C GLY A 109 15.39 6.36 5.04
N ALA A 110 15.49 5.15 5.56
CA ALA A 110 16.66 4.65 6.27
C ALA A 110 17.91 4.58 5.38
N LEU A 111 17.76 4.14 4.12
CA LEU A 111 18.86 4.10 3.14
C LEU A 111 19.37 5.51 2.80
N LEU A 112 18.48 6.49 2.63
CA LEU A 112 18.86 7.87 2.34
C LEU A 112 19.58 8.51 3.55
N ALA A 113 19.09 8.27 4.76
CA ALA A 113 19.72 8.75 5.98
C ALA A 113 21.15 8.19 6.14
N LYS A 114 21.33 6.88 5.86
CA LYS A 114 22.66 6.26 5.91
C LYS A 114 23.62 6.87 4.89
N LYS A 115 23.18 7.08 3.64
CA LYS A 115 24.00 7.73 2.60
C LYS A 115 24.36 9.16 2.96
N GLY A 116 23.44 9.94 3.57
CA GLY A 116 23.71 11.30 4.03
C GLY A 116 24.84 11.34 5.07
N ILE A 117 24.84 10.42 6.02
CA ILE A 117 25.88 10.30 7.06
C ILE A 117 27.24 9.91 6.43
N GLU A 118 27.27 9.02 5.44
CA GLU A 118 28.50 8.62 4.76
C GLU A 118 29.15 9.80 4.01
N ILE A 119 28.36 10.67 3.39
CA ILE A 119 28.86 11.85 2.66
C ILE A 119 29.45 12.90 3.61
N GLU A 120 28.88 13.10 4.81
CA GLU A 120 29.41 14.05 5.82
C GLU A 120 30.73 13.60 6.43
N HIS A 121 31.11 12.33 6.32
CA HIS A 121 32.36 11.80 6.88
C HIS A 121 33.53 11.75 5.88
N GLU A 122 33.32 12.07 4.61
CA GLU A 122 34.35 12.09 3.56
C GLU A 122 34.98 13.47 3.32
N ASP A 123 34.51 14.53 3.98
CA ASP A 123 35.05 15.88 3.95
C ASP A 123 35.96 16.16 5.19
#